data_62b5469e4199067781d5f9ce2277930a
#
_entry.id   62b5469e4199067781d5f9ce2277930a
#
_cell.length_a   1.000
_cell.length_b   1.000
_cell.length_c   1.000
_cell.angle_alpha   90.00
_cell.angle_beta   90.00
_cell.angle_gamma   90.00
#
_symmetry.space_group_name_H-M   'P 1'
#
loop_
_entity.id
_entity.type
_entity.pdbx_description
1 polymer ?
#
loop_
_entity_poly.entity_id
_entity_poly.type
_entity_poly.pdbx_seq_one_letter_code
_entity_poly.pdbx_strand_id
1 'polypeptide(L)'
;MFPTSPPESPPGAVPSDVPAAQVVRVALVDDDPFVLTALRAYLSSSPRIEVASTFNRAADALAFLRTVPVHVLLTDVRMPGMDGLELLTRVRSRHPGTAVVMLTSFDDDEAMLTALSQAANGFLLKDSAPEEIVRAVLAAADGGTTISPATASRL
;
A
#
# COMPACT_ATOMS: atom_id res chain seq x y z
N MET A 1 -1.69 46.74 -5.70
CA MET A 1 -1.41 46.31 -5.53
C MET A 1 -1.28 45.40 -5.25
N PHE A 2 -1.41 44.64 -5.00
CA PHE A 2 -1.16 43.73 -4.64
C PHE A 2 -1.19 42.82 -4.66
N PRO A 3 -1.02 42.36 -4.83
CA PRO A 3 -0.90 41.40 -4.78
C PRO A 3 -0.82 40.58 -4.39
N THR A 4 -1.10 40.15 -4.13
CA THR A 4 -1.00 39.47 -3.63
C THR A 4 -1.12 38.23 -3.81
N SER A 5 -0.59 37.71 -3.70
CA SER A 5 -0.55 36.61 -3.78
C SER A 5 -1.13 35.93 -2.90
N PRO A 6 -1.43 35.04 -3.04
CA PRO A 6 -2.03 34.39 -2.25
C PRO A 6 -1.41 33.69 -1.51
N PRO A 7 -1.61 33.42 -0.79
CA PRO A 7 -1.01 32.99 0.10
C PRO A 7 -1.01 31.70 0.03
N GLU A 8 -0.50 31.26 -0.28
CA GLU A 8 -0.35 30.19 -0.31
C GLU A 8 -0.31 29.67 0.85
N SER A 9 -0.61 28.74 1.11
CA SER A 9 -0.59 28.28 2.27
C SER A 9 0.62 28.12 2.74
N PRO A 10 0.82 28.35 3.78
CA PRO A 10 2.02 28.30 4.37
C PRO A 10 2.26 26.92 4.54
N PRO A 11 3.31 26.54 4.39
CA PRO A 11 3.71 25.34 4.46
C PRO A 11 3.32 24.70 5.68
N GLY A 12 3.72 24.65 6.54
CA GLY A 12 3.42 23.92 7.61
C GLY A 12 2.11 24.02 8.06
N ALA A 13 1.44 24.84 7.55
CA ALA A 13 0.28 25.14 8.10
C ALA A 13 -0.76 24.28 7.72
N VAL A 14 -0.62 23.48 6.98
CA VAL A 14 -1.61 22.83 6.59
C VAL A 14 -1.65 21.59 6.94
N PRO A 15 -1.56 21.25 7.86
CA PRO A 15 -1.47 20.03 8.30
C PRO A 15 -2.60 19.24 7.97
N SER A 16 -3.61 19.54 8.41
CA SER A 16 -4.66 18.69 8.23
C SER A 16 -4.97 18.58 6.82
N ASP A 17 -4.62 19.49 6.09
CA ASP A 17 -4.98 19.43 4.76
C ASP A 17 -3.99 18.68 4.02
N VAL A 18 -2.90 18.54 4.55
CA VAL A 18 -1.89 17.89 3.93
C VAL A 18 -2.28 16.59 3.35
N PRO A 19 -2.96 15.76 4.00
CA PRO A 19 -3.28 14.49 3.47
C PRO A 19 -3.99 14.57 2.15
N ALA A 20 -4.83 15.53 2.03
CA ALA A 20 -5.58 15.64 0.81
C ALA A 20 -4.71 16.12 -0.33
N ALA A 21 -3.71 16.88 -0.04
CA ALA A 21 -2.85 17.40 -1.07
C ALA A 21 -1.64 16.51 -1.30
N GLN A 22 -1.32 15.66 -0.36
CA GLN A 22 -0.11 14.89 -0.45
C GLN A 22 -0.29 13.68 -1.32
N VAL A 23 0.69 13.40 -2.15
CA VAL A 23 0.69 12.22 -3.00
C VAL A 23 1.21 11.04 -2.19
N VAL A 24 0.51 9.94 -2.27
CA VAL A 24 0.90 8.71 -1.60
C VAL A 24 1.70 7.87 -2.58
N ARG A 25 2.92 7.54 -2.22
CA ARG A 25 3.78 6.74 -3.09
C ARG A 25 3.66 5.28 -2.71
N VAL A 26 3.45 4.43 -3.70
CA VAL A 26 3.15 3.02 -3.50
C VAL A 26 4.10 2.15 -4.30
N ALA A 27 4.59 1.08 -3.70
CA ALA A 27 5.31 0.04 -4.42
C ALA A 27 4.42 -1.19 -4.49
N LEU A 28 4.42 -1.89 -5.62
CA LEU A 28 3.58 -3.06 -5.86
C LEU A 28 4.43 -4.29 -6.03
N VAL A 29 4.01 -5.41 -5.44
CA VAL A 29 4.73 -6.68 -5.55
C VAL A 29 3.75 -7.79 -5.83
N ASP A 30 3.93 -8.49 -6.95
CA ASP A 30 3.13 -9.67 -7.28
C ASP A 30 3.88 -10.42 -8.37
N ASP A 31 3.94 -11.75 -8.28
CA ASP A 31 4.67 -12.52 -9.28
C ASP A 31 3.87 -12.69 -10.58
N ASP A 32 2.63 -12.24 -10.62
CA ASP A 32 1.81 -12.29 -11.82
C ASP A 32 1.84 -10.90 -12.50
N PRO A 33 2.44 -10.79 -13.68
CA PRO A 33 2.53 -9.50 -14.34
C PRO A 33 1.19 -8.93 -14.75
N PHE A 34 0.17 -9.76 -14.95
CA PHE A 34 -1.16 -9.25 -15.26
C PHE A 34 -1.78 -8.55 -14.05
N VAL A 35 -1.53 -9.08 -12.87
CA VAL A 35 -2.01 -8.46 -11.64
C VAL A 35 -1.31 -7.12 -11.45
N LEU A 36 0.00 -7.05 -11.68
CA LEU A 36 0.74 -5.79 -11.55
C LEU A 36 0.20 -4.73 -12.52
N THR A 37 -0.09 -5.13 -13.75
CA THR A 37 -0.62 -4.19 -14.73
C THR A 37 -1.99 -3.66 -14.29
N ALA A 38 -2.86 -4.54 -13.81
CA ALA A 38 -4.18 -4.14 -13.35
C ALA A 38 -4.10 -3.22 -12.14
N LEU A 39 -3.27 -3.57 -11.16
CA LEU A 39 -3.13 -2.77 -9.95
C LEU A 39 -2.57 -1.39 -10.28
N ARG A 40 -1.59 -1.32 -11.15
CA ARG A 40 -1.05 -0.03 -11.54
C ARG A 40 -2.13 0.84 -12.18
N ALA A 41 -2.97 0.26 -13.02
CA ALA A 41 -4.05 1.01 -13.65
C ALA A 41 -5.05 1.49 -12.61
N TYR A 42 -5.46 0.63 -11.67
CA TYR A 42 -6.42 1.00 -10.65
C TYR A 42 -5.87 2.15 -9.80
N LEU A 43 -4.64 2.03 -9.34
CA LEU A 43 -4.08 3.03 -8.44
C LEU A 43 -3.77 4.33 -9.16
N SER A 44 -3.36 4.25 -10.42
CA SER A 44 -3.05 5.45 -11.17
C SER A 44 -4.29 6.27 -11.51
N SER A 45 -5.48 5.70 -11.33
CA SER A 45 -6.70 6.47 -11.55
C SER A 45 -6.95 7.47 -10.44
N SER A 46 -6.25 7.34 -9.31
CA SER A 46 -6.40 8.31 -8.23
C SER A 46 -5.31 9.37 -8.33
N PRO A 47 -5.69 10.66 -8.32
CA PRO A 47 -4.68 11.71 -8.38
C PRO A 47 -3.83 11.78 -7.13
N ARG A 48 -4.24 11.11 -6.06
CA ARG A 48 -3.48 11.12 -4.81
C ARG A 48 -2.45 10.00 -4.73
N ILE A 49 -2.39 9.11 -5.70
CA ILE A 49 -1.49 7.97 -5.65
C ILE A 49 -0.49 8.01 -6.79
N GLU A 50 0.77 7.77 -6.46
CA GLU A 50 1.82 7.62 -7.44
C GLU A 50 2.42 6.23 -7.26
N VAL A 51 2.42 5.42 -8.30
CA VAL A 51 3.05 4.10 -8.24
C VAL A 51 4.54 4.29 -8.48
N ALA A 52 5.33 4.13 -7.44
CA ALA A 52 6.77 4.36 -7.53
C ALA A 52 7.46 3.29 -8.37
N SER A 53 7.07 2.04 -8.19
CA SER A 53 7.63 0.95 -9.00
C SER A 53 6.84 -0.33 -8.74
N THR A 54 7.03 -1.31 -9.61
CA THR A 54 6.41 -2.62 -9.47
C THR A 54 7.50 -3.67 -9.50
N PHE A 55 7.29 -4.76 -8.77
CA PHE A 55 8.27 -5.82 -8.64
C PHE A 55 7.58 -7.17 -8.72
N ASN A 56 8.21 -8.13 -9.37
CA ASN A 56 7.68 -9.48 -9.42
C ASN A 56 8.34 -10.40 -8.40
N ARG A 57 9.21 -9.87 -7.55
CA ARG A 57 9.87 -10.64 -6.50
C ARG A 57 9.97 -9.77 -5.25
N ALA A 58 9.70 -10.37 -4.11
CA ALA A 58 9.73 -9.64 -2.85
C ALA A 58 11.13 -9.11 -2.52
N ALA A 59 12.16 -9.88 -2.84
CA ALA A 59 13.52 -9.46 -2.54
C ALA A 59 13.89 -8.16 -3.28
N ASP A 60 13.41 -8.00 -4.51
CA ASP A 60 13.70 -6.79 -5.28
C ASP A 60 12.98 -5.59 -4.69
N ALA A 61 11.76 -5.79 -4.21
CA ALA A 61 11.03 -4.71 -3.55
C ALA A 61 11.72 -4.29 -2.27
N LEU A 62 12.19 -5.25 -1.48
CA LEU A 62 12.88 -4.93 -0.24
C LEU A 62 14.16 -4.14 -0.52
N ALA A 63 14.89 -4.53 -1.56
CA ALA A 63 16.09 -3.81 -1.95
C ALA A 63 15.77 -2.38 -2.38
N PHE A 64 14.66 -2.19 -3.09
CA PHE A 64 14.25 -0.87 -3.53
C PHE A 64 13.94 0.04 -2.34
N LEU A 65 13.29 -0.49 -1.32
CA LEU A 65 12.93 0.30 -0.15
C LEU A 65 14.14 0.82 0.62
N ARG A 66 15.30 0.22 0.41
CA ARG A 66 16.51 0.68 1.11
C ARG A 66 16.93 2.06 0.65
N THR A 67 16.58 2.45 -0.58
CA THR A 67 17.00 3.73 -1.11
C THR A 67 15.85 4.63 -1.50
N VAL A 68 14.65 4.10 -1.69
CA VAL A 68 13.51 4.89 -2.10
C VAL A 68 12.37 4.67 -1.11
N PRO A 69 12.09 5.64 -0.27
CA PRO A 69 11.00 5.47 0.69
C PRO A 69 9.66 5.54 -0.01
N VAL A 70 8.73 4.69 0.42
CA VAL A 70 7.36 4.74 -0.06
C VAL A 70 6.43 4.75 1.14
N HIS A 71 5.23 5.24 0.95
CA HIS A 71 4.26 5.29 2.03
C HIS A 71 3.60 3.93 2.24
N VAL A 72 3.33 3.22 1.15
CA VAL A 72 2.61 1.95 1.21
C VAL A 72 3.25 0.93 0.30
N LEU A 73 3.39 -0.29 0.80
CA LEU A 73 3.79 -1.44 0.00
C LEU A 73 2.57 -2.33 -0.12
N LEU A 74 2.14 -2.61 -1.35
CA LEU A 74 1.02 -3.50 -1.61
C LEU A 74 1.61 -4.78 -2.18
N THR A 75 1.41 -5.91 -1.51
CA THR A 75 2.09 -7.14 -1.90
C THR A 75 1.16 -8.33 -1.90
N ASP A 76 1.40 -9.23 -2.86
CA ASP A 76 0.82 -10.56 -2.86
C ASP A 76 1.36 -11.35 -1.66
N VAL A 77 0.63 -12.34 -1.22
CA VAL A 77 1.04 -13.20 -0.12
C VAL A 77 1.93 -14.33 -0.63
N ARG A 78 1.50 -15.05 -1.65
CA ARG A 78 2.20 -16.25 -2.11
C ARG A 78 3.03 -15.98 -3.34
N MET A 79 4.33 -16.03 -3.18
CA MET A 79 5.27 -15.81 -4.27
C MET A 79 6.45 -16.75 -4.09
N PRO A 80 7.12 -17.15 -5.18
CA PRO A 80 8.31 -17.98 -5.07
C PRO A 80 9.43 -17.25 -4.33
N GLY A 81 10.23 -17.96 -3.59
CA GLY A 81 11.30 -17.36 -2.82
C GLY A 81 10.74 -16.71 -1.58
N MET A 82 11.12 -15.47 -1.33
CA MET A 82 10.56 -14.73 -0.21
C MET A 82 9.09 -14.44 -0.50
N ASP A 83 8.20 -14.87 0.36
CA ASP A 83 6.77 -14.59 0.16
C ASP A 83 6.37 -13.26 0.81
N GLY A 84 5.10 -12.90 0.66
CA GLY A 84 4.62 -11.62 1.17
C GLY A 84 4.62 -11.54 2.69
N LEU A 85 4.47 -12.66 3.39
CA LEU A 85 4.48 -12.64 4.86
C LEU A 85 5.90 -12.39 5.38
N GLU A 86 6.88 -12.99 4.74
CA GLU A 86 8.26 -12.72 5.10
C GLU A 86 8.63 -11.28 4.77
N LEU A 87 8.16 -10.79 3.62
CA LEU A 87 8.38 -9.40 3.24
C LEU A 87 7.78 -8.46 4.28
N LEU A 88 6.56 -8.74 4.73
CA LEU A 88 5.91 -7.96 5.78
C LEU A 88 6.77 -7.90 7.04
N THR A 89 7.27 -9.03 7.49
CA THR A 89 8.09 -9.09 8.69
C THR A 89 9.32 -8.20 8.53
N ARG A 90 9.98 -8.27 7.38
CA ARG A 90 11.20 -7.51 7.16
C ARG A 90 10.92 -6.01 7.03
N VAL A 91 9.82 -5.65 6.39
CA VAL A 91 9.45 -4.24 6.26
C VAL A 91 9.08 -3.67 7.62
N ARG A 92 8.33 -4.40 8.44
CA ARG A 92 7.99 -3.94 9.79
C ARG A 92 9.25 -3.67 10.61
N SER A 93 10.26 -4.51 10.43
CA SER A 93 11.50 -4.38 11.19
C SER A 93 12.40 -3.26 10.66
N ARG A 94 12.54 -3.16 9.35
CA ARG A 94 13.53 -2.26 8.75
C ARG A 94 12.96 -0.95 8.29
N HIS A 95 11.68 -0.90 7.96
CA HIS A 95 11.03 0.28 7.41
C HIS A 95 9.68 0.50 8.11
N PRO A 96 9.71 0.79 9.42
CA PRO A 96 8.46 0.89 10.19
C PRO A 96 7.56 2.01 9.73
N GLY A 97 8.09 2.95 8.98
CA GLY A 97 7.24 4.02 8.44
C GLY A 97 6.50 3.65 7.17
N THR A 98 6.77 2.48 6.60
CA THR A 98 6.07 2.05 5.40
C THR A 98 4.91 1.14 5.82
N ALA A 99 3.71 1.49 5.41
CA ALA A 99 2.54 0.65 5.68
C ALA A 99 2.54 -0.51 4.70
N VAL A 100 2.03 -1.66 5.11
CA VAL A 100 1.97 -2.84 4.25
C VAL A 100 0.54 -3.31 4.13
N VAL A 101 0.06 -3.42 2.89
CA VAL A 101 -1.26 -3.94 2.57
C VAL A 101 -1.06 -5.25 1.80
N MET A 102 -1.72 -6.30 2.25
CA MET A 102 -1.58 -7.62 1.64
C MET A 102 -2.74 -7.88 0.69
N LEU A 103 -2.44 -8.51 -0.44
CA LEU A 103 -3.46 -8.98 -1.36
C LEU A 103 -3.36 -10.48 -1.46
N THR A 104 -4.47 -11.18 -1.41
CA THR A 104 -4.44 -12.62 -1.44
C THR A 104 -5.59 -13.19 -2.25
N SER A 105 -5.46 -14.45 -2.63
CA SER A 105 -6.54 -15.22 -3.19
C SER A 105 -7.55 -15.53 -2.11
N PHE A 106 -8.73 -15.95 -2.55
CA PHE A 106 -9.86 -16.07 -1.67
C PHE A 106 -9.68 -16.97 -0.47
N ASP A 107 -9.03 -18.05 -0.53
CA ASP A 107 -9.03 -19.05 0.52
C ASP A 107 -7.82 -19.11 1.44
N ASP A 108 -7.14 -18.04 1.68
CA ASP A 108 -5.91 -18.09 2.47
C ASP A 108 -6.11 -17.52 3.86
N ASP A 109 -6.95 -18.18 4.68
CA ASP A 109 -7.24 -17.73 6.02
C ASP A 109 -6.02 -17.72 6.93
N GLU A 110 -5.17 -18.71 6.77
CA GLU A 110 -3.98 -18.80 7.61
C GLU A 110 -3.06 -17.62 7.33
N ALA A 111 -2.86 -17.27 6.09
CA ALA A 111 -2.05 -16.13 5.74
C ALA A 111 -2.65 -14.84 6.28
N MET A 112 -3.98 -14.72 6.23
CA MET A 112 -4.65 -13.55 6.76
C MET A 112 -4.39 -13.39 8.25
N LEU A 113 -4.55 -14.47 9.01
CA LEU A 113 -4.34 -14.38 10.46
C LEU A 113 -2.89 -14.07 10.79
N THR A 114 -1.96 -14.66 10.05
CA THR A 114 -0.54 -14.39 10.25
C THR A 114 -0.22 -12.94 9.95
N ALA A 115 -0.74 -12.42 8.85
CA ALA A 115 -0.47 -11.04 8.46
C ALA A 115 -1.02 -10.06 9.50
N LEU A 116 -2.21 -10.31 10.01
CA LEU A 116 -2.80 -9.44 11.02
C LEU A 116 -2.00 -9.49 12.31
N SER A 117 -1.51 -10.67 12.69
CA SER A 117 -0.72 -10.79 13.91
C SER A 117 0.63 -10.09 13.78
N GLN A 118 1.10 -9.87 12.55
CA GLN A 118 2.36 -9.17 12.30
C GLN A 118 2.14 -7.71 11.95
N ALA A 119 0.98 -7.18 12.26
CA ALA A 119 0.69 -5.76 12.10
C ALA A 119 0.66 -5.28 10.65
N ALA A 120 0.11 -6.07 9.75
CA ALA A 120 -0.18 -5.57 8.41
C ALA A 120 -1.20 -4.45 8.53
N ASN A 121 -1.07 -3.43 7.69
CA ASN A 121 -1.97 -2.29 7.71
C ASN A 121 -3.23 -2.53 6.89
N GLY A 122 -3.29 -3.59 6.13
CA GLY A 122 -4.48 -3.95 5.38
C GLY A 122 -4.39 -5.35 4.83
N PHE A 123 -5.55 -5.93 4.55
CA PHE A 123 -5.61 -7.26 3.98
C PHE A 123 -6.84 -7.30 3.07
N LEU A 124 -6.62 -7.52 1.79
CA LEU A 124 -7.66 -7.49 0.78
C LEU A 124 -7.61 -8.74 -0.07
N LEU A 125 -8.73 -9.06 -0.69
CA LEU A 125 -8.76 -10.12 -1.68
C LEU A 125 -8.34 -9.55 -3.04
N LYS A 126 -7.72 -10.36 -3.86
CA LYS A 126 -7.26 -9.91 -5.17
C LYS A 126 -8.40 -9.51 -6.10
N ASP A 127 -9.61 -10.00 -5.86
CA ASP A 127 -10.75 -9.63 -6.67
C ASP A 127 -11.53 -8.46 -6.06
N SER A 128 -10.97 -7.78 -5.07
CA SER A 128 -11.61 -6.58 -4.53
C SER A 128 -11.81 -5.56 -5.63
N ALA A 129 -12.86 -4.77 -5.52
CA ALA A 129 -13.13 -3.74 -6.50
C ALA A 129 -12.01 -2.70 -6.51
N PRO A 130 -11.70 -2.11 -7.67
CA PRO A 130 -10.63 -1.12 -7.73
C PRO A 130 -10.79 0.00 -6.70
N GLU A 131 -12.01 0.43 -6.44
CA GLU A 131 -12.25 1.50 -5.46
C GLU A 131 -11.90 1.06 -4.05
N GLU A 132 -12.09 -0.21 -3.74
CA GLU A 132 -11.72 -0.71 -2.42
C GLU A 132 -10.21 -0.73 -2.26
N ILE A 133 -9.49 -1.10 -3.31
CA ILE A 133 -8.03 -1.16 -3.26
C ILE A 133 -7.48 0.25 -3.08
N VAL A 134 -7.99 1.22 -3.82
CA VAL A 134 -7.56 2.61 -3.69
C VAL A 134 -7.83 3.11 -2.27
N ARG A 135 -9.02 2.84 -1.73
CA ARG A 135 -9.35 3.29 -0.38
C ARG A 135 -8.43 2.67 0.66
N ALA A 136 -8.12 1.38 0.51
CA ALA A 136 -7.26 0.69 1.46
C ALA A 136 -5.85 1.26 1.45
N VAL A 137 -5.33 1.59 0.28
CA VAL A 137 -4.00 2.17 0.16
C VAL A 137 -3.98 3.54 0.83
N LEU A 138 -4.98 4.36 0.57
CA LEU A 138 -5.02 5.70 1.17
C LEU A 138 -5.19 5.63 2.69
N ALA A 139 -6.03 4.71 3.18
CA ALA A 139 -6.21 4.55 4.60
C ALA A 139 -4.93 4.06 5.27
N ALA A 140 -4.21 3.14 4.63
CA ALA A 140 -2.96 2.63 5.18
C ALA A 140 -1.92 3.74 5.25
N ALA A 141 -1.88 4.62 4.26
CA ALA A 141 -0.94 5.72 4.26
C ALA A 141 -1.17 6.66 5.44
N ASP A 142 -2.41 6.73 5.94
CA ASP A 142 -2.72 7.57 7.09
C ASP A 142 -2.51 6.82 8.41
N GLY A 143 -1.97 5.63 8.36
CA GLY A 143 -1.73 4.87 9.58
C GLY A 143 -2.91 4.01 10.01
N GLY A 144 -3.98 3.99 9.24
CA GLY A 144 -5.13 3.18 9.57
C GLY A 144 -4.94 1.71 9.22
N THR A 145 -5.88 0.90 9.65
CA THR A 145 -5.89 -0.51 9.29
C THR A 145 -7.18 -0.79 8.53
N THR A 146 -7.07 -1.45 7.39
CA THR A 146 -8.20 -1.72 6.55
C THR A 146 -8.29 -3.19 6.22
N ILE A 147 -9.47 -3.77 6.44
CA ILE A 147 -9.74 -5.14 6.06
C ILE A 147 -11.01 -5.08 5.23
N SER A 148 -11.01 -5.67 4.04
CA SER A 148 -12.19 -5.63 3.19
C SER A 148 -13.35 -6.34 3.86
N PRO A 149 -14.59 -5.97 3.55
CA PRO A 149 -15.73 -6.64 4.14
C PRO A 149 -15.74 -8.15 3.91
N ALA A 150 -15.33 -8.58 2.73
CA ALA A 150 -15.29 -10.01 2.43
C ALA A 150 -14.26 -10.71 3.31
N THR A 151 -13.13 -10.07 3.56
CA THR A 151 -12.10 -10.64 4.42
C THR A 151 -12.55 -10.63 5.87
N ALA A 152 -13.15 -9.54 6.31
CA ALA A 152 -13.59 -9.42 7.70
C ALA A 152 -14.60 -10.50 8.07
N SER A 153 -15.44 -10.90 7.15
CA SER A 153 -16.44 -11.91 7.45
C SER A 153 -15.83 -13.28 7.69
N ARG A 154 -14.57 -13.47 7.39
CA ARG A 154 -13.89 -14.75 7.60
C ARG A 154 -13.14 -14.77 8.94
N LEU A 155 -13.12 -13.67 9.63
CA LEU A 155 -12.50 -13.65 10.95
C LEU A 155 -13.47 -14.22 11.99
#